data_b3bbde3523254de73f0c1e6d8fd8c366
#
_entry.id   b3bbde3523254de73f0c1e6d8fd8c366
#
_cell.length_a   1.000
_cell.length_b   1.000
_cell.length_c   1.000
_cell.angle_alpha   90.00
_cell.angle_beta   90.00
_cell.angle_gamma   90.00
#
_symmetry.space_group_name_H-M   'P 1'
#
loop_
_entity.id
_entity.type
_entity.pdbx_description
1 polymer ?
#
loop_
_entity_poly.entity_id
_entity_poly.type
_entity_poly.pdbx_seq_one_letter_code
_entity_poly.pdbx_strand_id
1 'polypeptide(L)'
;MLGPGDPAPPFELPDQTGTLRRLSDFAGSPLVLYFYPKDNTEDCTIEACAFRDAARGFARLGIPVLGISPDPPKTHARFDQMHSLGFPLLSDPKPASPVCRAFGTFVQKTMYGKPATTIARTTFLLDAKHVIVARWDKKEIEADVAAHPDAVLAAARRLIPRT
;
A
#
# COMPACT_ATOMS: atom_id res chain seq x y z
N MET A 1 -14.68 9.52 4.26
CA MET A 1 -13.31 8.97 4.42
C MET A 1 -13.41 7.48 4.76
N LEU A 2 -12.71 6.65 4.02
CA LEU A 2 -12.69 5.21 4.26
C LEU A 2 -11.97 4.87 5.57
N GLY A 3 -12.57 4.02 6.37
CA GLY A 3 -12.00 3.59 7.63
C GLY A 3 -12.55 2.24 8.08
N PRO A 4 -12.22 1.83 9.31
CA PRO A 4 -12.67 0.55 9.83
C PRO A 4 -14.18 0.36 9.71
N GLY A 5 -14.58 -0.81 9.19
CA GLY A 5 -15.98 -1.16 8.93
C GLY A 5 -16.42 -0.92 7.50
N ASP A 6 -15.68 -0.16 6.69
CA ASP A 6 -16.02 0.10 5.30
C ASP A 6 -15.47 -1.00 4.38
N PRO A 7 -16.24 -1.41 3.35
CA PRO A 7 -15.69 -2.31 2.35
C PRO A 7 -14.63 -1.59 1.52
N ALA A 8 -13.55 -2.30 1.19
CA ALA A 8 -12.51 -1.75 0.32
C ALA A 8 -13.06 -1.60 -1.10
N PRO A 9 -12.83 -0.46 -1.78
CA PRO A 9 -13.17 -0.32 -3.20
C PRO A 9 -12.44 -1.37 -4.04
N PRO A 10 -13.10 -1.93 -5.07
CA PRO A 10 -12.44 -2.86 -5.98
C PRO A 10 -11.38 -2.14 -6.81
N PHE A 11 -10.37 -2.89 -7.25
CA PHE A 11 -9.35 -2.35 -8.13
C PHE A 11 -8.86 -3.40 -9.12
N GLU A 12 -8.28 -2.91 -10.22
CA GLU A 12 -7.56 -3.71 -11.20
C GLU A 12 -6.42 -2.85 -11.72
N LEU A 13 -5.19 -3.19 -11.36
CA LEU A 13 -4.00 -2.42 -11.69
C LEU A 13 -2.86 -3.35 -12.10
N PRO A 14 -1.99 -2.91 -13.05
CA PRO A 14 -0.82 -3.70 -13.40
C PRO A 14 0.26 -3.60 -12.31
N ASP A 15 0.95 -4.71 -12.07
CA ASP A 15 2.12 -4.73 -11.21
C ASP A 15 3.40 -4.43 -12.02
N GLN A 16 4.57 -4.55 -11.39
CA GLN A 16 5.86 -4.27 -12.02
C GLN A 16 6.22 -5.21 -13.18
N THR A 17 5.52 -6.34 -13.33
CA THR A 17 5.70 -7.27 -14.44
C THR A 17 4.70 -7.04 -15.57
N GLY A 18 3.77 -6.09 -15.38
CA GLY A 18 2.65 -5.85 -16.30
C GLY A 18 1.45 -6.78 -16.07
N THR A 19 1.53 -7.67 -15.09
CA THR A 19 0.42 -8.55 -14.74
C THR A 19 -0.67 -7.77 -14.02
N LEU A 20 -1.93 -7.90 -14.49
CA LEU A 20 -3.06 -7.25 -13.82
C LEU A 20 -3.35 -7.94 -12.50
N ARG A 21 -3.46 -7.14 -11.44
CA ARG A 21 -3.84 -7.58 -10.11
C ARG A 21 -5.18 -6.97 -9.74
N ARG A 22 -6.10 -7.82 -9.31
CA ARG A 22 -7.44 -7.40 -8.88
C ARG A 22 -7.61 -7.68 -7.40
N LEU A 23 -8.43 -6.87 -6.74
CA LEU A 23 -8.79 -7.15 -5.34
C LEU A 23 -9.37 -8.57 -5.22
N SER A 24 -10.19 -8.99 -6.18
CA SER A 24 -10.80 -10.33 -6.20
C SER A 24 -9.79 -11.47 -6.30
N ASP A 25 -8.57 -11.23 -6.77
CA ASP A 25 -7.51 -12.24 -6.81
C ASP A 25 -7.08 -12.66 -5.40
N PHE A 26 -7.37 -11.84 -4.41
CA PHE A 26 -7.02 -12.06 -3.00
C PHE A 26 -8.24 -12.43 -2.16
N ALA A 27 -9.34 -12.84 -2.80
CA ALA A 27 -10.57 -13.21 -2.10
C ALA A 27 -10.31 -14.30 -1.06
N GLY A 28 -10.86 -14.13 0.15
CA GLY A 28 -10.69 -15.08 1.25
C GLY A 28 -9.42 -14.88 2.06
N SER A 29 -8.58 -13.92 1.68
CA SER A 29 -7.31 -13.61 2.38
C SER A 29 -7.33 -12.19 2.93
N PRO A 30 -6.89 -11.97 4.17
CA PRO A 30 -6.56 -10.62 4.62
C PRO A 30 -5.50 -10.02 3.72
N LEU A 31 -5.43 -8.68 3.66
CA LEU A 31 -4.59 -7.99 2.70
C LEU A 31 -4.09 -6.67 3.29
N VAL A 32 -2.83 -6.33 3.02
CA VAL A 32 -2.27 -5.02 3.34
C VAL A 32 -2.12 -4.24 2.04
N LEU A 33 -2.71 -3.05 2.00
CA LEU A 33 -2.54 -2.10 0.90
C LEU A 33 -1.87 -0.85 1.45
N TYR A 34 -0.69 -0.50 0.93
CA TYR A 34 -0.08 0.76 1.33
C TYR A 34 0.09 1.67 0.11
N PHE A 35 -0.38 2.90 0.26
CA PHE A 35 -0.31 3.94 -0.76
C PHE A 35 0.85 4.86 -0.46
N TYR A 36 1.63 5.21 -1.48
CA TYR A 36 2.79 6.08 -1.34
C TYR A 36 2.97 6.97 -2.58
N PRO A 37 3.63 8.14 -2.44
CA PRO A 37 3.64 9.12 -3.54
C PRO A 37 4.57 8.80 -4.69
N LYS A 38 5.76 8.23 -4.45
CA LYS A 38 6.73 8.07 -5.54
C LYS A 38 7.87 7.12 -5.18
N ASP A 39 8.23 6.24 -6.12
CA ASP A 39 9.40 5.36 -6.00
C ASP A 39 10.69 6.18 -5.84
N ASN A 40 11.67 5.58 -5.17
CA ASN A 40 13.02 6.14 -4.99
C ASN A 40 13.10 7.46 -4.21
N THR A 41 12.03 7.88 -3.55
CA THR A 41 12.11 8.94 -2.54
C THR A 41 12.55 8.34 -1.21
N GLU A 42 13.11 9.15 -0.31
CA GLU A 42 13.71 8.66 0.93
C GLU A 42 12.73 7.85 1.77
N ASP A 43 11.60 8.43 2.16
CA ASP A 43 10.62 7.77 3.02
C ASP A 43 9.94 6.59 2.33
N CYS A 44 9.67 6.69 1.02
CA CYS A 44 9.07 5.58 0.27
C CYS A 44 10.03 4.39 0.18
N THR A 45 11.34 4.66 0.06
CA THR A 45 12.36 3.62 0.06
C THR A 45 12.47 2.95 1.43
N ILE A 46 12.48 3.72 2.50
CA ILE A 46 12.51 3.19 3.88
C ILE A 46 11.28 2.33 4.13
N GLU A 47 10.10 2.81 3.76
CA GLU A 47 8.85 2.07 3.95
C GLU A 47 8.84 0.76 3.17
N ALA A 48 9.21 0.80 1.89
CA ALA A 48 9.23 -0.41 1.05
C ALA A 48 10.23 -1.45 1.57
N CYS A 49 11.43 -1.02 1.96
CA CYS A 49 12.44 -1.92 2.52
C CYS A 49 12.00 -2.50 3.88
N ALA A 50 11.29 -1.71 4.68
CA ALA A 50 10.77 -2.19 5.96
C ALA A 50 9.65 -3.23 5.75
N PHE A 51 8.76 -3.05 4.76
CA PHE A 51 7.79 -4.08 4.39
C PHE A 51 8.48 -5.34 3.86
N ARG A 52 9.52 -5.18 3.05
CA ARG A 52 10.34 -6.31 2.59
C ARG A 52 10.88 -7.11 3.77
N ASP A 53 11.44 -6.42 4.75
CA ASP A 53 12.05 -7.05 5.92
C ASP A 53 10.99 -7.73 6.81
N ALA A 54 9.77 -7.23 6.82
CA ALA A 54 8.65 -7.82 7.54
C ALA A 54 7.93 -8.94 6.75
N ALA A 55 8.33 -9.19 5.50
CA ALA A 55 7.61 -10.07 4.58
C ALA A 55 7.40 -11.49 5.11
N ARG A 56 8.37 -12.05 5.84
CA ARG A 56 8.23 -13.39 6.43
C ARG A 56 7.10 -13.43 7.46
N GLY A 57 6.97 -12.39 8.28
CA GLY A 57 5.90 -12.29 9.27
C GLY A 57 4.53 -12.29 8.61
N PHE A 58 4.37 -11.48 7.55
CA PHE A 58 3.12 -11.44 6.80
C PHE A 58 2.85 -12.76 6.08
N ALA A 59 3.87 -13.36 5.46
CA ALA A 59 3.72 -14.63 4.75
C ALA A 59 3.27 -15.76 5.69
N ARG A 60 3.77 -15.79 6.92
CA ARG A 60 3.35 -16.78 7.93
C ARG A 60 1.88 -16.66 8.29
N LEU A 61 1.32 -15.46 8.18
CA LEU A 61 -0.09 -15.20 8.41
C LEU A 61 -0.96 -15.38 7.16
N GLY A 62 -0.33 -15.65 6.00
CA GLY A 62 -1.04 -15.73 4.73
C GLY A 62 -1.56 -14.37 4.25
N ILE A 63 -0.88 -13.28 4.60
CA ILE A 63 -1.31 -11.92 4.29
C ILE A 63 -0.37 -11.29 3.26
N PRO A 64 -0.82 -11.13 1.99
CA PRO A 64 -0.05 -10.40 0.99
C PRO A 64 0.05 -8.91 1.33
N VAL A 65 1.14 -8.28 0.86
CA VAL A 65 1.34 -6.83 0.93
C VAL A 65 1.41 -6.31 -0.49
N LEU A 66 0.65 -5.27 -0.79
CA LEU A 66 0.67 -4.58 -2.08
C LEU A 66 0.97 -3.10 -1.86
N GLY A 67 1.95 -2.58 -2.60
CA GLY A 67 2.20 -1.15 -2.66
C GLY A 67 1.47 -0.55 -3.86
N ILE A 68 0.97 0.68 -3.74
CA ILE A 68 0.25 1.38 -4.81
C ILE A 68 0.77 2.81 -4.92
N SER A 69 1.20 3.20 -6.11
CA SER A 69 1.60 4.56 -6.42
C SER A 69 1.27 4.93 -7.87
N PRO A 70 1.37 6.22 -8.25
CA PRO A 70 1.16 6.62 -9.65
C PRO A 70 2.29 6.23 -10.60
N ASP A 71 3.42 5.75 -10.09
CA ASP A 71 4.56 5.40 -10.95
C ASP A 71 4.20 4.28 -11.93
N PRO A 72 4.78 4.30 -13.15
CA PRO A 72 4.51 3.25 -14.14
C PRO A 72 5.18 1.92 -13.78
N PRO A 73 4.71 0.80 -14.36
CA PRO A 73 5.30 -0.52 -14.07
C PRO A 73 6.81 -0.60 -14.24
N LYS A 74 7.34 0.08 -15.24
CA LYS A 74 8.78 0.10 -15.51
C LYS A 74 9.58 0.72 -14.36
N THR A 75 9.07 1.80 -13.77
CA THR A 75 9.68 2.46 -12.62
C THR A 75 9.61 1.53 -11.39
N HIS A 76 8.45 0.91 -11.17
CA HIS A 76 8.28 -0.09 -10.11
C HIS A 76 9.23 -1.27 -10.27
N ALA A 77 9.46 -1.74 -11.49
CA ALA A 77 10.38 -2.85 -11.75
C ALA A 77 11.81 -2.49 -11.35
N ARG A 78 12.24 -1.27 -11.65
CA ARG A 78 13.58 -0.79 -11.26
C ARG A 78 13.69 -0.68 -9.74
N PHE A 79 12.68 -0.15 -9.10
CA PHE A 79 12.63 0.02 -7.65
C PHE A 79 12.68 -1.34 -6.95
N ASP A 80 11.86 -2.29 -7.39
CA ASP A 80 11.86 -3.66 -6.89
C ASP A 80 13.22 -4.32 -7.06
N GLN A 81 13.82 -4.22 -8.25
CA GLN A 81 15.11 -4.81 -8.55
C GLN A 81 16.22 -4.20 -7.69
N MET A 82 16.23 -2.88 -7.56
CA MET A 82 17.25 -2.15 -6.80
C MET A 82 17.26 -2.54 -5.32
N HIS A 83 16.10 -2.80 -4.74
CA HIS A 83 15.96 -3.08 -3.31
C HIS A 83 15.51 -4.50 -2.99
N SER A 84 15.34 -5.36 -4.00
CA SER A 84 14.89 -6.75 -3.84
C SER A 84 13.61 -6.84 -2.99
N LEU A 85 12.60 -6.05 -3.37
CA LEU A 85 11.39 -5.92 -2.56
C LEU A 85 10.57 -7.22 -2.48
N GLY A 86 10.35 -7.87 -3.63
CA GLY A 86 9.73 -9.18 -3.67
C GLY A 86 8.21 -9.21 -3.44
N PHE A 87 7.54 -8.07 -3.48
CA PHE A 87 6.08 -7.99 -3.41
C PHE A 87 5.53 -7.10 -4.52
N PRO A 88 4.24 -7.23 -4.90
CA PRO A 88 3.68 -6.45 -5.99
C PRO A 88 3.63 -4.96 -5.69
N LEU A 89 4.04 -4.16 -6.67
CA LEU A 89 3.89 -2.71 -6.68
C LEU A 89 2.93 -2.38 -7.83
N LEU A 90 1.78 -1.82 -7.50
CA LEU A 90 0.72 -1.54 -8.46
C LEU A 90 0.78 -0.11 -8.97
N SER A 91 0.56 0.06 -10.26
CA SER A 91 0.61 1.36 -10.93
C SER A 91 -0.79 1.94 -11.11
N ASP A 92 -1.00 3.15 -10.61
CA ASP A 92 -2.25 3.90 -10.72
C ASP A 92 -1.97 5.30 -11.28
N PRO A 93 -1.69 5.42 -12.59
CA PRO A 93 -1.09 6.62 -13.18
C PRO A 93 -1.93 7.89 -13.07
N LYS A 94 -1.26 9.00 -12.81
CA LYS A 94 -1.85 10.35 -12.91
C LYS A 94 -2.15 10.69 -14.37
N PRO A 95 -3.11 11.58 -14.64
CA PRO A 95 -3.92 12.33 -13.66
C PRO A 95 -5.16 11.58 -13.18
N ALA A 96 -5.53 10.49 -13.81
CA ALA A 96 -6.75 9.76 -13.46
C ALA A 96 -6.66 9.13 -12.07
N SER A 97 -5.61 8.36 -11.80
CA SER A 97 -5.38 7.68 -10.52
C SER A 97 -6.68 7.21 -9.85
N PRO A 98 -7.50 6.39 -10.56
CA PRO A 98 -8.85 6.08 -10.09
C PRO A 98 -8.87 5.32 -8.76
N VAL A 99 -7.88 4.47 -8.53
CA VAL A 99 -7.81 3.68 -7.30
C VAL A 99 -7.38 4.55 -6.13
N CYS A 100 -6.36 5.39 -6.31
CA CYS A 100 -5.94 6.34 -5.28
C CYS A 100 -7.09 7.28 -4.90
N ARG A 101 -7.90 7.71 -5.89
CA ARG A 101 -9.08 8.55 -5.63
C ARG A 101 -10.16 7.78 -4.86
N ALA A 102 -10.42 6.53 -5.25
CA ALA A 102 -11.43 5.71 -4.59
C ALA A 102 -11.09 5.45 -3.13
N PHE A 103 -9.80 5.29 -2.82
CA PHE A 103 -9.33 5.10 -1.43
C PHE A 103 -9.12 6.42 -0.68
N GLY A 104 -9.33 7.57 -1.34
CA GLY A 104 -9.20 8.88 -0.70
C GLY A 104 -7.76 9.32 -0.46
N THR A 105 -6.80 8.72 -1.15
CA THR A 105 -5.38 9.03 -0.97
C THR A 105 -4.84 10.06 -1.96
N PHE A 106 -5.62 10.38 -3.01
CA PHE A 106 -5.24 11.40 -3.99
C PHE A 106 -5.61 12.78 -3.44
N VAL A 107 -4.59 13.57 -3.11
CA VAL A 107 -4.80 14.85 -2.42
C VAL A 107 -4.10 16.00 -3.16
N GLN A 108 -4.59 17.22 -2.91
CA GLN A 108 -3.95 18.44 -3.40
C GLN A 108 -3.04 19.01 -2.32
N LYS A 109 -1.90 19.55 -2.75
CA LYS A 109 -1.00 20.30 -1.87
C LYS A 109 -0.45 21.49 -2.63
N THR A 110 0.08 22.48 -1.91
CA THR A 110 0.77 23.62 -2.50
C THR A 110 2.26 23.33 -2.56
N MET A 111 2.84 23.45 -3.75
CA MET A 111 4.27 23.28 -4.01
C MET A 111 4.79 24.51 -4.70
N TYR A 112 5.74 25.23 -4.09
CA TYR A 112 6.32 26.44 -4.65
C TYR A 112 5.24 27.46 -5.03
N GLY A 113 4.20 27.61 -4.19
CA GLY A 113 3.09 28.55 -4.41
C GLY A 113 2.08 28.09 -5.46
N LYS A 114 2.22 26.88 -6.04
CA LYS A 114 1.32 26.34 -7.06
C LYS A 114 0.59 25.11 -6.56
N PRO A 115 -0.69 24.91 -6.97
CA PRO A 115 -1.38 23.67 -6.65
C PRO A 115 -0.72 22.49 -7.34
N ALA A 116 -0.55 21.40 -6.59
CA ALA A 116 -0.03 20.12 -7.09
C ALA A 116 -0.84 18.98 -6.49
N THR A 117 -0.82 17.84 -7.16
CA THR A 117 -1.46 16.63 -6.64
C THR A 117 -0.41 15.62 -6.19
N THR A 118 -0.71 14.91 -5.13
CA THR A 118 0.15 13.85 -4.61
C THR A 118 -0.69 12.76 -3.98
N ILE A 119 -0.05 11.66 -3.62
CA ILE A 119 -0.70 10.59 -2.88
C ILE A 119 -0.31 10.74 -1.41
N ALA A 120 -1.31 10.84 -0.55
CA ALA A 120 -1.09 10.85 0.89
C ALA A 120 -0.70 9.44 1.33
N ARG A 121 0.45 9.31 1.98
CA ARG A 121 0.93 8.03 2.50
C ARG A 121 -0.11 7.46 3.45
N THR A 122 -0.67 6.29 3.12
CA THR A 122 -1.79 5.69 3.83
C THR A 122 -1.68 4.17 3.73
N THR A 123 -1.91 3.47 4.82
CA THR A 123 -1.95 2.02 4.82
C THR A 123 -3.30 1.52 5.31
N PHE A 124 -3.85 0.54 4.61
CA PHE A 124 -5.10 -0.13 4.98
C PHE A 124 -4.82 -1.60 5.26
N LEU A 125 -5.38 -2.11 6.34
CA LEU A 125 -5.42 -3.53 6.62
C LEU A 125 -6.85 -4.02 6.41
N LEU A 126 -6.99 -5.02 5.54
CA LEU A 126 -8.28 -5.62 5.20
C LEU A 126 -8.39 -7.02 5.80
N ASP A 127 -9.59 -7.38 6.25
CA ASP A 127 -9.85 -8.77 6.68
C ASP A 127 -10.10 -9.68 5.46
N ALA A 128 -10.39 -10.95 5.70
CA ALA A 128 -10.60 -11.94 4.64
C ALA A 128 -11.82 -11.63 3.75
N LYS A 129 -12.74 -10.82 4.22
CA LYS A 129 -13.89 -10.32 3.45
C LYS A 129 -13.62 -8.99 2.77
N HIS A 130 -12.38 -8.51 2.87
CA HIS A 130 -11.92 -7.22 2.33
C HIS A 130 -12.67 -6.01 2.92
N VAL A 131 -13.06 -6.12 4.17
CA VAL A 131 -13.51 -4.98 4.97
C VAL A 131 -12.31 -4.39 5.68
N ILE A 132 -12.21 -3.06 5.67
CA ILE A 132 -11.11 -2.35 6.35
C ILE A 132 -11.25 -2.57 7.86
N VAL A 133 -10.19 -3.05 8.49
CA VAL A 133 -10.15 -3.27 9.94
C VAL A 133 -9.20 -2.30 10.64
N ALA A 134 -8.25 -1.73 9.90
CA ALA A 134 -7.35 -0.70 10.44
C ALA A 134 -6.86 0.20 9.31
N ARG A 135 -6.55 1.44 9.67
CA ARG A 135 -6.02 2.45 8.76
C ARG A 135 -4.94 3.26 9.50
N TRP A 136 -3.84 3.53 8.80
CA TRP A 136 -2.77 4.42 9.27
C TRP A 136 -2.64 5.55 8.27
N ASP A 137 -2.63 6.78 8.77
CA ASP A 137 -2.51 7.99 7.95
C ASP A 137 -1.06 8.48 7.93
N LYS A 138 -0.78 9.44 7.04
CA LYS A 138 0.54 10.02 6.84
C LYS A 138 1.24 10.40 8.14
N LYS A 139 0.54 11.07 9.04
CA LYS A 139 1.11 11.54 10.32
C LYS A 139 1.63 10.39 11.17
N GLU A 140 0.85 9.31 11.27
CA GLU A 140 1.22 8.14 12.05
C GLU A 140 2.39 7.39 11.41
N ILE A 141 2.35 7.23 10.08
CA ILE A 141 3.38 6.51 9.33
C ILE A 141 4.69 7.27 9.36
N GLU A 142 4.67 8.57 9.10
CA GLU A 142 5.88 9.39 9.01
C GLU A 142 6.49 9.74 10.37
N ALA A 143 5.79 9.44 11.48
CA ALA A 143 6.37 9.55 12.81
C ALA A 143 7.53 8.56 12.98
N ASP A 144 7.45 7.37 12.37
CA ASP A 144 8.54 6.39 12.31
C ASP A 144 8.30 5.43 11.14
N VAL A 145 8.73 5.82 9.96
CA VAL A 145 8.50 5.08 8.71
C VAL A 145 9.08 3.67 8.78
N ALA A 146 10.27 3.53 9.35
CA ALA A 146 10.95 2.23 9.45
C ALA A 146 10.22 1.24 10.36
N ALA A 147 9.54 1.71 11.39
CA ALA A 147 8.79 0.87 12.33
C ALA A 147 7.34 0.62 11.89
N HIS A 148 6.84 1.35 10.90
CA HIS A 148 5.46 1.26 10.47
C HIS A 148 5.02 -0.17 10.09
N PRO A 149 5.77 -0.92 9.25
CA PRO A 149 5.37 -2.29 8.91
C PRO A 149 5.22 -3.23 10.11
N ASP A 150 6.02 -3.04 11.16
CA ASP A 150 5.89 -3.83 12.38
C ASP A 150 4.57 -3.53 13.10
N ALA A 151 4.13 -2.28 13.11
CA ALA A 151 2.84 -1.90 13.66
C ALA A 151 1.69 -2.53 12.88
N VAL A 152 1.80 -2.54 11.54
CA VAL A 152 0.81 -3.20 10.68
C VAL A 152 0.79 -4.70 10.93
N LEU A 153 1.95 -5.33 11.04
CA LEU A 153 2.08 -6.76 11.32
C LEU A 153 1.46 -7.13 12.68
N ALA A 154 1.67 -6.32 13.70
CA ALA A 154 1.07 -6.53 15.02
C ALA A 154 -0.47 -6.49 14.95
N ALA A 155 -1.03 -5.54 14.19
CA ALA A 155 -2.47 -5.46 13.97
C ALA A 155 -2.97 -6.67 13.16
N ALA A 156 -2.21 -7.08 12.15
CA ALA A 156 -2.56 -8.23 11.29
C ALA A 156 -2.62 -9.55 12.08
N ARG A 157 -1.74 -9.73 13.05
CA ARG A 157 -1.74 -10.93 13.90
C ARG A 157 -3.05 -11.12 14.67
N ARG A 158 -3.75 -10.02 14.97
CA ARG A 158 -5.03 -10.07 15.69
C ARG A 158 -6.17 -10.61 14.83
N LEU A 159 -6.01 -10.61 13.49
CA LEU A 159 -7.01 -11.14 12.56
C LEU A 159 -6.99 -12.67 12.48
N ILE A 160 -5.88 -13.28 12.88
CA ILE A 160 -5.70 -14.72 12.76
C ILE A 160 -6.06 -15.36 14.10
N PRO A 161 -7.07 -16.26 14.14
CA PRO A 161 -7.42 -16.96 15.37
C PRO A 161 -6.24 -17.76 15.89
N ARG A 162 -6.00 -17.70 17.19
CA ARG A 162 -5.04 -18.61 17.84
C ARG A 162 -5.64 -20.02 17.85
N THR A 163 -4.98 -20.92 17.17
CA THR A 163 -5.30 -22.35 17.26
C THR A 163 -4.52 -22.99 18.40
#